data_dc0d9431c3049e4b31844adca0b38fa3
#
_entry.id   dc0d9431c3049e4b31844adca0b38fa3
#
_cell.length_a   1.000
_cell.length_b   1.000
_cell.length_c   1.000
_cell.angle_alpha   90.00
_cell.angle_beta   90.00
_cell.angle_gamma   90.00
#
_symmetry.space_group_name_H-M   'P 1'
#
loop_
_entity.id
_entity.type
_entity.pdbx_description
1 polymer ?
#
loop_
_entity_poly.entity_id
_entity_poly.type
_entity_poly.pdbx_seq_one_letter_code
_entity_poly.pdbx_strand_id
1 'polypeptide(L)'
;MSHIKNDLFLRACKRLPVERTPVWIMRQAGRYLPEYRAVREKADFLTMCRTPDLASQVTIQPVDIIGVDAAIIFSDILVIPEAMGMKLEMIESEGPIFHHPIRNEKDADNLKEVDPTKELKYVLDAVSLTKKELDGRVPLLGFSGSPWTLFTYMVEGRGSKNFRHVKKLIYNNPSLAHKILNKLSKTVADYLSAKIEAGADAVQIFDTWGGILSQKDFEEFSLRYISKVISQIKRKDEPVIVFAKGVHYKMNELAALGADVISLDWTMDIGKVRNEIGEKVALQGNMDPTILYAEKEIIRKEVKRILSSYGKGSGHVFNLGHGILPDVDPENAKALVQYVKEESRQFHQRVTETQRI
;
A
#
# COMPACT_ATOMS: atom_id res chain seq x y z
N MET A 1 6.56 24.42 0.26
CA MET A 1 6.55 23.03 -0.23
C MET A 1 7.80 22.83 -1.05
N SER A 2 8.64 21.83 -0.75
CA SER A 2 9.79 21.51 -1.60
C SER A 2 9.26 21.05 -2.96
N HIS A 3 9.77 21.64 -4.03
CA HIS A 3 9.41 21.27 -5.39
C HIS A 3 9.84 19.83 -5.65
N ILE A 4 8.88 18.93 -5.94
CA ILE A 4 9.19 17.53 -6.30
C ILE A 4 9.72 17.52 -7.74
N LYS A 5 10.97 17.06 -7.93
CA LYS A 5 11.65 17.00 -9.23
C LYS A 5 11.02 15.95 -10.16
N ASN A 6 10.65 14.80 -9.61
CA ASN A 6 9.92 13.76 -10.33
C ASN A 6 8.52 13.62 -9.75
N ASP A 7 7.56 14.33 -10.32
CA ASP A 7 6.16 14.38 -9.90
C ASP A 7 5.24 13.43 -10.67
N LEU A 8 5.80 12.58 -11.54
CA LEU A 8 5.05 11.67 -12.43
C LEU A 8 4.02 10.83 -11.67
N PHE A 9 4.40 10.30 -10.51
CA PHE A 9 3.51 9.50 -9.68
C PHE A 9 2.28 10.32 -9.23
N LEU A 10 2.48 11.53 -8.72
CA LEU A 10 1.39 12.38 -8.25
C LEU A 10 0.48 12.83 -9.40
N ARG A 11 1.06 13.17 -10.56
CA ARG A 11 0.27 13.50 -11.76
C ARG A 11 -0.55 12.30 -12.23
N ALA A 12 0.05 11.11 -12.27
CA ALA A 12 -0.68 9.91 -12.65
C ALA A 12 -1.83 9.59 -11.67
N CYS A 13 -1.62 9.72 -10.37
CA CYS A 13 -2.68 9.55 -9.35
C CYS A 13 -3.85 10.52 -9.58
N LYS A 14 -3.58 11.72 -10.07
CA LYS A 14 -4.59 12.74 -10.40
C LYS A 14 -5.12 12.65 -11.84
N ARG A 15 -4.74 11.63 -12.57
CA ARG A 15 -5.07 11.42 -13.99
C ARG A 15 -4.64 12.59 -14.91
N LEU A 16 -3.61 13.33 -14.51
CA LEU A 16 -2.99 14.37 -15.30
C LEU A 16 -2.01 13.74 -16.32
N PRO A 17 -1.73 14.42 -17.45
CA PRO A 17 -0.78 13.93 -18.43
C PRO A 17 0.60 13.64 -17.84
N VAL A 18 1.20 12.54 -18.29
CA VAL A 18 2.56 12.12 -17.92
C VAL A 18 3.36 11.73 -19.16
N GLU A 19 4.67 11.94 -19.14
CA GLU A 19 5.57 11.64 -20.25
C GLU A 19 5.87 10.13 -20.35
N ARG A 20 5.62 9.39 -19.28
CA ARG A 20 5.70 7.94 -19.15
C ARG A 20 4.92 7.48 -17.93
N THR A 21 4.57 6.22 -17.89
CA THR A 21 3.95 5.62 -16.70
C THR A 21 4.96 5.60 -15.55
N PRO A 22 4.64 6.17 -14.37
CA PRO A 22 5.47 6.04 -13.18
C PRO A 22 5.40 4.62 -12.62
N VAL A 23 6.50 4.20 -11.95
CA VAL A 23 6.60 2.86 -11.36
C VAL A 23 7.18 2.91 -9.95
N TRP A 24 6.56 2.20 -9.04
CA TRP A 24 7.09 1.83 -7.74
C TRP A 24 6.71 0.39 -7.43
N ILE A 25 7.31 -0.24 -6.42
CA ILE A 25 7.13 -1.66 -6.14
C ILE A 25 6.66 -1.85 -4.70
N MET A 26 5.50 -2.48 -4.51
CA MET A 26 5.01 -2.83 -3.17
C MET A 26 6.04 -3.69 -2.43
N ARG A 27 6.39 -3.30 -1.19
CA ARG A 27 7.47 -3.88 -0.37
C ARG A 27 8.86 -3.68 -0.96
N GLN A 28 9.09 -2.61 -1.71
CA GLN A 28 10.37 -2.31 -2.38
C GLN A 28 11.57 -2.20 -1.41
N ALA A 29 11.39 -1.74 -0.18
CA ALA A 29 12.38 -1.91 0.89
C ALA A 29 12.20 -3.30 1.49
N GLY A 30 13.04 -4.25 1.10
CA GLY A 30 12.82 -5.65 1.43
C GLY A 30 14.03 -6.55 1.30
N ARG A 31 13.89 -7.77 1.81
CA ARG A 31 14.96 -8.79 1.91
C ARG A 31 15.60 -9.19 0.58
N TYR A 32 14.96 -8.91 -0.56
CA TYR A 32 15.58 -9.16 -1.87
C TYR A 32 16.80 -8.25 -2.11
N LEU A 33 16.88 -7.06 -1.48
CA LEU A 33 18.03 -6.15 -1.58
C LEU A 33 19.16 -6.55 -0.60
N PRO A 34 20.41 -6.72 -1.06
CA PRO A 34 21.56 -6.94 -0.19
C PRO A 34 21.76 -5.83 0.85
N GLU A 35 21.56 -4.57 0.45
CA GLU A 35 21.70 -3.39 1.30
C GLU A 35 20.67 -3.38 2.43
N TYR A 36 19.45 -3.82 2.15
CA TYR A 36 18.44 -4.01 3.20
C TYR A 36 18.84 -5.11 4.18
N ARG A 37 19.37 -6.24 3.68
CA ARG A 37 19.83 -7.35 4.55
C ARG A 37 20.97 -6.91 5.46
N ALA A 38 21.91 -6.08 4.97
CA ALA A 38 22.99 -5.54 5.79
C ALA A 38 22.50 -4.66 6.95
N VAL A 39 21.37 -3.98 6.81
CA VAL A 39 20.72 -3.27 7.93
C VAL A 39 20.02 -4.26 8.86
N ARG A 40 19.37 -5.30 8.32
CA ARG A 40 18.69 -6.35 9.09
C ARG A 40 19.62 -7.19 9.95
N GLU A 41 20.87 -7.35 9.57
CA GLU A 41 21.90 -8.02 10.38
C GLU A 41 22.23 -7.26 11.67
N LYS A 42 22.02 -5.93 11.68
CA LYS A 42 22.34 -5.05 12.82
C LYS A 42 21.13 -4.74 13.70
N ALA A 43 19.92 -4.90 13.17
CA ALA A 43 18.69 -4.56 13.86
C ALA A 43 17.55 -5.48 13.44
N ASP A 44 16.73 -5.95 14.40
CA ASP A 44 15.52 -6.69 14.08
C ASP A 44 14.46 -5.80 13.39
N PHE A 45 13.43 -6.44 12.87
CA PHE A 45 12.39 -5.76 12.08
C PHE A 45 11.67 -4.64 12.85
N LEU A 46 11.29 -4.92 14.10
CA LEU A 46 10.59 -3.92 14.94
C LEU A 46 11.52 -2.78 15.34
N THR A 47 12.78 -3.07 15.63
CA THR A 47 13.79 -2.04 15.89
C THR A 47 13.97 -1.12 14.67
N MET A 48 14.04 -1.69 13.46
CA MET A 48 14.11 -0.89 12.22
C MET A 48 12.88 -0.01 12.06
N CYS A 49 11.68 -0.53 12.31
CA CYS A 49 10.43 0.24 12.22
C CYS A 49 10.37 1.38 13.25
N ARG A 50 10.96 1.18 14.44
CA ARG A 50 10.91 2.12 15.57
C ARG A 50 12.07 3.12 15.60
N THR A 51 13.07 2.95 14.73
CA THR A 51 14.24 3.83 14.65
C THR A 51 14.14 4.67 13.37
N PRO A 52 13.84 5.98 13.49
CA PRO A 52 13.63 6.86 12.33
C PRO A 52 14.74 6.81 11.30
N ASP A 53 16.02 6.83 11.74
CA ASP A 53 17.18 6.77 10.85
C ASP A 53 17.23 5.48 10.04
N LEU A 54 17.00 4.32 10.67
CA LEU A 54 17.00 3.02 9.99
C LEU A 54 15.81 2.91 9.03
N ALA A 55 14.63 3.37 9.45
CA ALA A 55 13.45 3.38 8.59
C ALA A 55 13.65 4.29 7.36
N SER A 56 14.24 5.49 7.54
CA SER A 56 14.58 6.39 6.44
C SER A 56 15.60 5.77 5.51
N GLN A 57 16.69 5.24 6.05
CA GLN A 57 17.76 4.60 5.28
C GLN A 57 17.20 3.52 4.33
N VAL A 58 16.42 2.56 4.85
CA VAL A 58 15.89 1.48 4.02
C VAL A 58 14.76 1.94 3.08
N THR A 59 14.06 3.01 3.41
CA THR A 59 13.06 3.63 2.52
C THR A 59 13.69 4.21 1.28
N ILE A 60 14.88 4.78 1.38
CA ILE A 60 15.58 5.47 0.29
C ILE A 60 16.31 4.47 -0.62
N GLN A 61 16.78 3.34 -0.10
CA GLN A 61 17.52 2.33 -0.87
C GLN A 61 16.87 1.98 -2.23
N PRO A 62 15.56 1.70 -2.34
CA PRO A 62 14.95 1.40 -3.64
C PRO A 62 14.98 2.57 -4.64
N VAL A 63 14.94 3.81 -4.15
CA VAL A 63 15.07 5.00 -5.01
C VAL A 63 16.44 5.03 -5.64
N ASP A 64 17.48 4.77 -4.85
CA ASP A 64 18.87 4.84 -5.28
C ASP A 64 19.31 3.62 -6.11
N ILE A 65 18.84 2.41 -5.73
CA ILE A 65 19.33 1.15 -6.29
C ILE A 65 18.55 0.74 -7.53
N ILE A 66 17.21 0.75 -7.46
CA ILE A 66 16.36 0.28 -8.56
C ILE A 66 15.67 1.43 -9.33
N GLY A 67 15.73 2.65 -8.80
CA GLY A 67 15.30 3.85 -9.50
C GLY A 67 13.79 4.01 -9.60
N VAL A 68 13.03 3.66 -8.60
CA VAL A 68 11.57 3.85 -8.53
C VAL A 68 11.15 5.31 -8.56
N ASP A 69 9.91 5.58 -8.97
CA ASP A 69 9.34 6.93 -9.11
C ASP A 69 8.59 7.41 -7.86
N ALA A 70 8.51 6.60 -6.83
CA ALA A 70 7.98 6.97 -5.52
C ALA A 70 8.62 6.14 -4.42
N ALA A 71 8.87 6.75 -3.26
CA ALA A 71 9.25 6.06 -2.04
C ALA A 71 8.00 5.74 -1.22
N ILE A 72 8.03 4.64 -0.48
CA ILE A 72 7.02 4.33 0.54
C ILE A 72 7.72 4.12 1.87
N ILE A 73 7.27 4.82 2.91
CA ILE A 73 7.91 4.75 4.22
C ILE A 73 7.99 3.31 4.73
N PHE A 74 9.16 2.90 5.22
CA PHE A 74 9.32 1.60 5.85
C PHE A 74 8.68 1.62 7.24
N SER A 75 7.68 0.76 7.42
CA SER A 75 6.92 0.59 8.66
C SER A 75 6.15 -0.72 8.61
N ASP A 76 5.39 -1.03 9.65
CA ASP A 76 4.43 -2.15 9.69
C ASP A 76 3.00 -1.63 9.85
N ILE A 77 2.01 -2.38 9.33
CA ILE A 77 0.58 -2.04 9.52
C ILE A 77 0.13 -2.28 10.96
N LEU A 78 0.80 -3.18 11.69
CA LEU A 78 0.40 -3.61 13.03
C LEU A 78 0.88 -2.67 14.14
N VAL A 79 1.59 -1.59 13.79
CA VAL A 79 1.92 -0.51 14.75
C VAL A 79 0.66 0.12 15.36
N ILE A 80 -0.46 0.11 14.62
CA ILE A 80 -1.75 0.63 15.13
C ILE A 80 -2.31 -0.26 16.25
N PRO A 81 -2.55 -1.58 16.06
CA PRO A 81 -2.97 -2.45 17.16
C PRO A 81 -2.01 -2.44 18.35
N GLU A 82 -0.69 -2.33 18.09
CA GLU A 82 0.30 -2.21 19.15
C GLU A 82 0.11 -0.92 19.95
N ALA A 83 -0.04 0.23 19.28
CA ALA A 83 -0.34 1.51 19.94
C ALA A 83 -1.67 1.48 20.70
N MET A 84 -2.65 0.70 20.23
CA MET A 84 -3.91 0.45 20.95
C MET A 84 -3.74 -0.44 22.18
N GLY A 85 -2.51 -0.89 22.50
CA GLY A 85 -2.19 -1.64 23.70
C GLY A 85 -2.06 -3.16 23.54
N MET A 86 -2.12 -3.68 22.30
CA MET A 86 -1.90 -5.10 22.03
C MET A 86 -0.39 -5.41 21.97
N LYS A 87 0.05 -6.45 22.69
CA LYS A 87 1.46 -6.87 22.67
C LYS A 87 1.75 -7.59 21.35
N LEU A 88 2.56 -6.96 20.49
CA LEU A 88 3.03 -7.51 19.23
C LEU A 88 4.42 -8.15 19.40
N GLU A 89 4.60 -9.32 18.81
CA GLU A 89 5.88 -9.99 18.62
C GLU A 89 6.06 -10.39 17.16
N MET A 90 7.27 -10.25 16.63
CA MET A 90 7.62 -10.71 15.29
C MET A 90 8.51 -11.94 15.37
N ILE A 91 7.96 -13.10 15.08
CA ILE A 91 8.72 -14.35 15.04
C ILE A 91 9.12 -14.61 13.58
N GLU A 92 10.41 -14.79 13.34
CA GLU A 92 10.98 -14.83 11.98
C GLU A 92 10.37 -15.93 11.08
N SER A 93 10.03 -17.07 11.66
CA SER A 93 9.41 -18.20 10.95
C SER A 93 7.89 -18.16 10.88
N GLU A 94 7.22 -17.42 11.78
CA GLU A 94 5.76 -17.43 11.92
C GLU A 94 5.10 -16.10 11.54
N GLY A 95 5.88 -15.02 11.51
CA GLY A 95 5.39 -13.66 11.28
C GLY A 95 4.86 -12.98 12.56
N PRO A 96 3.90 -12.06 12.44
CA PRO A 96 3.37 -11.31 13.59
C PRO A 96 2.49 -12.16 14.49
N ILE A 97 2.68 -12.01 15.81
CA ILE A 97 1.87 -12.68 16.84
C ILE A 97 1.38 -11.64 17.86
N PHE A 98 0.06 -11.64 18.09
CA PHE A 98 -0.56 -10.99 19.23
C PHE A 98 -0.86 -12.03 20.30
N HIS A 99 -0.19 -11.95 21.46
CA HIS A 99 -0.32 -12.92 22.53
C HIS A 99 -1.71 -12.94 23.18
N HIS A 100 -2.42 -11.80 23.15
CA HIS A 100 -3.76 -11.62 23.70
C HIS A 100 -4.70 -11.13 22.62
N PRO A 101 -5.10 -12.01 21.68
CA PRO A 101 -6.04 -11.64 20.63
C PRO A 101 -7.43 -11.36 21.19
N ILE A 102 -8.20 -10.50 20.52
CA ILE A 102 -9.54 -10.12 20.95
C ILE A 102 -10.50 -11.31 20.79
N ARG A 103 -11.24 -11.61 21.88
CA ARG A 103 -12.22 -12.71 21.91
C ARG A 103 -13.61 -12.29 22.40
N ASN A 104 -13.72 -11.20 23.13
CA ASN A 104 -14.93 -10.73 23.80
C ASN A 104 -14.93 -9.21 23.97
N GLU A 105 -16.02 -8.69 24.52
CA GLU A 105 -16.18 -7.24 24.73
C GLU A 105 -15.14 -6.65 25.68
N LYS A 106 -14.77 -7.36 26.74
CA LYS A 106 -13.77 -6.89 27.69
C LYS A 106 -12.41 -6.66 27.02
N ASP A 107 -12.02 -7.55 26.08
CA ASP A 107 -10.78 -7.38 25.32
C ASP A 107 -10.85 -6.12 24.44
N ALA A 108 -12.02 -5.88 23.82
CA ALA A 108 -12.24 -4.68 22.99
C ALA A 108 -12.30 -3.39 23.81
N ASP A 109 -12.80 -3.45 25.05
CA ASP A 109 -12.85 -2.29 25.95
C ASP A 109 -11.46 -1.90 26.47
N ASN A 110 -10.53 -2.84 26.54
CA ASN A 110 -9.14 -2.60 26.91
C ASN A 110 -8.33 -1.90 25.79
N LEU A 111 -8.86 -1.81 24.58
CA LEU A 111 -8.19 -1.09 23.48
C LEU A 111 -8.14 0.41 23.79
N LYS A 112 -6.93 0.95 23.85
CA LYS A 112 -6.68 2.37 24.10
C LYS A 112 -7.07 3.24 22.91
N GLU A 113 -7.46 4.49 23.19
CA GLU A 113 -7.44 5.55 22.18
C GLU A 113 -5.99 5.89 21.86
N VAL A 114 -5.70 6.16 20.59
CA VAL A 114 -4.35 6.44 20.09
C VAL A 114 -4.29 7.89 19.62
N ASP A 115 -3.33 8.63 20.14
CA ASP A 115 -2.88 9.89 19.56
C ASP A 115 -1.62 9.60 18.72
N PRO A 116 -1.71 9.55 17.37
CA PRO A 116 -0.56 9.19 16.54
C PRO A 116 0.66 10.07 16.75
N THR A 117 0.46 11.32 17.20
CA THR A 117 1.58 12.26 17.45
C THR A 117 2.39 11.90 18.69
N LYS A 118 1.87 11.01 19.53
CA LYS A 118 2.53 10.49 20.74
C LYS A 118 2.96 9.04 20.56
N GLU A 119 1.98 8.14 20.45
CA GLU A 119 2.24 6.70 20.44
C GLU A 119 2.97 6.22 19.17
N LEU A 120 2.76 6.92 18.04
CA LEU A 120 3.38 6.60 16.75
C LEU A 120 4.36 7.69 16.26
N LYS A 121 4.84 8.52 17.19
CA LYS A 121 5.76 9.63 16.88
C LYS A 121 6.99 9.16 16.11
N TYR A 122 7.54 8.02 16.46
CA TYR A 122 8.71 7.46 15.77
C TYR A 122 8.47 7.22 14.27
N VAL A 123 7.25 6.85 13.86
CA VAL A 123 6.92 6.72 12.43
C VAL A 123 6.82 8.09 11.77
N LEU A 124 6.24 9.07 12.45
CA LEU A 124 6.10 10.44 11.94
C LEU A 124 7.47 11.11 11.81
N ASP A 125 8.37 10.88 12.76
CA ASP A 125 9.76 11.33 12.70
C ASP A 125 10.50 10.68 11.50
N ALA A 126 10.27 9.39 11.26
CA ALA A 126 10.82 8.69 10.09
C ALA A 126 10.28 9.27 8.76
N VAL A 127 8.98 9.62 8.69
CA VAL A 127 8.40 10.28 7.52
C VAL A 127 9.06 11.64 7.29
N SER A 128 9.18 12.47 8.33
CA SER A 128 9.79 13.80 8.24
C SER A 128 11.26 13.74 7.84
N LEU A 129 12.02 12.81 8.42
CA LEU A 129 13.42 12.59 8.09
C LEU A 129 13.58 12.11 6.65
N THR A 130 12.83 11.10 6.25
CA THR A 130 12.86 10.57 4.87
C THR A 130 12.47 11.65 3.86
N LYS A 131 11.45 12.46 4.14
CA LYS A 131 11.05 13.58 3.28
C LYS A 131 12.19 14.58 3.07
N LYS A 132 12.91 14.91 4.13
CA LYS A 132 14.09 15.79 4.08
C LYS A 132 15.22 15.17 3.26
N GLU A 133 15.54 13.89 3.48
CA GLU A 133 16.65 13.20 2.82
C GLU A 133 16.35 12.90 1.34
N LEU A 134 15.09 12.70 0.97
CA LEU A 134 14.67 12.60 -0.44
C LEU A 134 14.91 13.91 -1.21
N ASP A 135 14.96 15.06 -0.54
CA ASP A 135 15.19 16.36 -1.16
C ASP A 135 14.39 16.61 -2.46
N GLY A 136 13.13 16.20 -2.44
CA GLY A 136 12.24 16.35 -3.59
C GLY A 136 12.55 15.44 -4.78
N ARG A 137 13.44 14.45 -4.68
CA ARG A 137 13.78 13.53 -5.78
C ARG A 137 12.55 12.77 -6.31
N VAL A 138 11.77 12.19 -5.41
CA VAL A 138 10.52 11.49 -5.69
C VAL A 138 9.50 11.74 -4.58
N PRO A 139 8.19 11.54 -4.80
CA PRO A 139 7.18 11.59 -3.76
C PRO A 139 7.38 10.51 -2.70
N LEU A 140 6.97 10.80 -1.46
CA LEU A 140 6.95 9.87 -0.33
C LEU A 140 5.53 9.45 -0.01
N LEU A 141 5.25 8.14 0.01
CA LEU A 141 3.98 7.57 0.42
C LEU A 141 3.99 7.19 1.90
N GLY A 142 2.92 7.58 2.61
CA GLY A 142 2.52 6.95 3.86
C GLY A 142 1.55 5.79 3.60
N PHE A 143 1.34 4.92 4.57
CA PHE A 143 0.35 3.83 4.45
C PHE A 143 -0.19 3.37 5.80
N SER A 144 -1.29 2.62 5.75
CA SER A 144 -1.85 1.87 6.87
C SER A 144 -2.54 0.61 6.36
N GLY A 145 -2.73 -0.37 7.24
CA GLY A 145 -3.72 -1.41 7.00
C GLY A 145 -5.13 -0.83 7.01
N SER A 146 -6.05 -1.45 6.28
CA SER A 146 -7.48 -1.15 6.41
C SER A 146 -8.01 -1.55 7.79
N PRO A 147 -9.11 -0.96 8.27
CA PRO A 147 -9.73 -1.39 9.52
C PRO A 147 -10.01 -2.90 9.56
N TRP A 148 -10.52 -3.47 8.45
CA TRP A 148 -10.77 -4.92 8.35
C TRP A 148 -9.49 -5.75 8.44
N THR A 149 -8.44 -5.38 7.70
CA THR A 149 -7.17 -6.11 7.74
C THR A 149 -6.55 -6.08 9.14
N LEU A 150 -6.55 -4.93 9.81
CA LEU A 150 -6.05 -4.80 11.19
C LEU A 150 -6.90 -5.62 12.16
N PHE A 151 -8.23 -5.51 12.08
CA PHE A 151 -9.18 -6.27 12.89
C PHE A 151 -8.96 -7.77 12.75
N THR A 152 -8.70 -8.24 11.53
CA THR A 152 -8.41 -9.65 11.25
C THR A 152 -7.20 -10.14 12.05
N TYR A 153 -6.09 -9.42 12.05
CA TYR A 153 -4.90 -9.75 12.86
C TYR A 153 -5.17 -9.69 14.36
N MET A 154 -5.90 -8.66 14.81
CA MET A 154 -6.25 -8.48 16.24
C MET A 154 -7.09 -9.64 16.76
N VAL A 155 -7.98 -10.19 15.95
CA VAL A 155 -8.86 -11.29 16.33
C VAL A 155 -8.22 -12.66 16.09
N GLU A 156 -7.53 -12.90 14.96
CA GLU A 156 -6.85 -14.17 14.73
C GLU A 156 -5.64 -14.35 15.67
N GLY A 157 -4.94 -13.27 15.99
CA GLY A 157 -3.76 -13.26 16.84
C GLY A 157 -2.47 -13.59 16.08
N ARG A 158 -2.57 -14.14 14.88
CA ARG A 158 -1.47 -14.51 13.98
C ARG A 158 -1.95 -14.65 12.54
N GLY A 159 -1.04 -14.99 11.63
CA GLY A 159 -1.44 -15.42 10.28
C GLY A 159 -2.41 -16.59 10.32
N SER A 160 -3.42 -16.58 9.46
CA SER A 160 -4.46 -17.61 9.42
C SER A 160 -4.76 -18.04 7.98
N LYS A 161 -5.04 -19.33 7.76
CA LYS A 161 -5.49 -19.83 6.46
C LYS A 161 -7.01 -19.73 6.32
N ASN A 162 -7.75 -19.96 7.39
CA ASN A 162 -9.21 -20.10 7.37
C ASN A 162 -9.94 -18.93 8.04
N PHE A 163 -9.23 -18.04 8.76
CA PHE A 163 -9.78 -16.85 9.42
C PHE A 163 -10.99 -17.17 10.30
N ARG A 164 -10.95 -18.32 10.99
CA ARG A 164 -12.11 -18.89 11.70
C ARG A 164 -12.59 -18.03 12.87
N HIS A 165 -11.66 -17.37 13.56
CA HIS A 165 -11.99 -16.57 14.74
C HIS A 165 -12.68 -15.27 14.36
N VAL A 166 -12.12 -14.55 13.39
CA VAL A 166 -12.70 -13.30 12.91
C VAL A 166 -14.04 -13.54 12.23
N LYS A 167 -14.17 -14.61 11.42
CA LYS A 167 -15.46 -14.98 10.80
C LYS A 167 -16.50 -15.39 11.82
N LYS A 168 -16.12 -16.22 12.80
CA LYS A 168 -17.01 -16.55 13.91
C LYS A 168 -17.49 -15.30 14.65
N LEU A 169 -16.61 -14.33 14.86
CA LEU A 169 -16.95 -13.11 15.59
C LEU A 169 -17.95 -12.25 14.80
N ILE A 170 -17.72 -11.99 13.51
CA ILE A 170 -18.67 -11.20 12.71
C ILE A 170 -20.05 -11.84 12.56
N TYR A 171 -20.13 -13.19 12.56
CA TYR A 171 -21.41 -13.87 12.47
C TYR A 171 -22.15 -13.96 13.82
N ASN A 172 -21.43 -14.19 14.92
CA ASN A 172 -22.06 -14.41 16.22
C ASN A 172 -22.26 -13.12 17.03
N ASN A 173 -21.39 -12.12 16.84
CA ASN A 173 -21.45 -10.83 17.53
C ASN A 173 -21.02 -9.68 16.59
N PRO A 174 -21.82 -9.37 15.56
CA PRO A 174 -21.50 -8.28 14.63
C PRO A 174 -21.39 -6.92 15.33
N SER A 175 -22.14 -6.70 16.41
CA SER A 175 -22.06 -5.46 17.19
C SER A 175 -20.68 -5.22 17.77
N LEU A 176 -20.02 -6.26 18.29
CA LEU A 176 -18.65 -6.17 18.77
C LEU A 176 -17.67 -5.90 17.64
N ALA A 177 -17.84 -6.55 16.49
CA ALA A 177 -17.02 -6.29 15.31
C ALA A 177 -17.14 -4.82 14.87
N HIS A 178 -18.35 -4.29 14.76
CA HIS A 178 -18.60 -2.89 14.42
C HIS A 178 -18.00 -1.91 15.44
N LYS A 179 -18.05 -2.22 16.74
CA LYS A 179 -17.42 -1.42 17.80
C LYS A 179 -15.91 -1.28 17.57
N ILE A 180 -15.22 -2.38 17.30
CA ILE A 180 -13.76 -2.40 17.08
C ILE A 180 -13.42 -1.72 15.75
N LEU A 181 -14.14 -2.05 14.67
CA LEU A 181 -13.91 -1.45 13.34
C LEU A 181 -14.13 0.07 13.34
N ASN A 182 -15.07 0.57 14.15
CA ASN A 182 -15.26 2.02 14.34
C ASN A 182 -14.05 2.67 15.02
N LYS A 183 -13.51 2.07 16.09
CA LYS A 183 -12.28 2.55 16.74
C LYS A 183 -11.11 2.56 15.75
N LEU A 184 -10.92 1.46 15.03
CA LEU A 184 -9.86 1.33 14.01
C LEU A 184 -10.00 2.38 12.91
N SER A 185 -11.22 2.64 12.41
CA SER A 185 -11.42 3.63 11.35
C SER A 185 -10.96 5.02 11.77
N LYS A 186 -11.30 5.43 13.00
CA LYS A 186 -10.85 6.71 13.56
C LYS A 186 -9.31 6.72 13.67
N THR A 187 -8.73 5.72 14.29
CA THR A 187 -7.27 5.64 14.50
C THR A 187 -6.50 5.63 13.17
N VAL A 188 -6.97 4.87 12.18
CA VAL A 188 -6.35 4.83 10.83
C VAL A 188 -6.44 6.19 10.15
N ALA A 189 -7.59 6.87 10.22
CA ALA A 189 -7.76 8.19 9.61
C ALA A 189 -6.87 9.25 10.28
N ASP A 190 -6.80 9.26 11.61
CA ASP A 190 -5.94 10.17 12.37
C ASP A 190 -4.45 9.89 12.05
N TYR A 191 -4.05 8.61 11.96
CA TYR A 191 -2.67 8.22 11.62
C TYR A 191 -2.26 8.59 10.19
N LEU A 192 -3.13 8.38 9.21
CA LEU A 192 -2.84 8.79 7.83
C LEU A 192 -2.79 10.31 7.70
N SER A 193 -3.66 11.03 8.41
CA SER A 193 -3.63 12.50 8.49
C SER A 193 -2.32 13.00 9.08
N ALA A 194 -1.85 12.39 10.18
CA ALA A 194 -0.59 12.73 10.81
C ALA A 194 0.63 12.44 9.89
N LYS A 195 0.58 11.39 9.07
CA LYS A 195 1.62 11.13 8.06
C LYS A 195 1.68 12.19 6.97
N ILE A 196 0.52 12.68 6.52
CA ILE A 196 0.44 13.79 5.55
C ILE A 196 1.05 15.05 6.19
N GLU A 197 0.68 15.37 7.41
CA GLU A 197 1.24 16.51 8.15
C GLU A 197 2.75 16.39 8.35
N ALA A 198 3.25 15.18 8.60
CA ALA A 198 4.68 14.87 8.72
C ALA A 198 5.45 14.96 7.38
N GLY A 199 4.77 15.08 6.24
CA GLY A 199 5.36 15.30 4.92
C GLY A 199 5.13 14.20 3.87
N ALA A 200 4.26 13.23 4.11
CA ALA A 200 3.87 12.28 3.07
C ALA A 200 3.09 12.99 1.95
N ASP A 201 3.44 12.70 0.69
CA ASP A 201 2.82 13.31 -0.50
C ASP A 201 1.59 12.55 -0.98
N ALA A 202 1.42 11.32 -0.53
CA ALA A 202 0.26 10.47 -0.79
C ALA A 202 0.12 9.43 0.33
N VAL A 203 -1.06 8.82 0.46
CA VAL A 203 -1.28 7.75 1.43
C VAL A 203 -1.99 6.55 0.81
N GLN A 204 -1.66 5.34 1.29
CA GLN A 204 -2.27 4.11 0.82
C GLN A 204 -2.88 3.29 1.95
N ILE A 205 -4.10 2.79 1.73
CA ILE A 205 -4.82 1.87 2.63
C ILE A 205 -4.71 0.47 2.04
N PHE A 206 -4.15 -0.47 2.82
CA PHE A 206 -3.99 -1.86 2.41
C PHE A 206 -5.07 -2.75 3.01
N ASP A 207 -6.01 -3.20 2.19
CA ASP A 207 -6.99 -4.22 2.55
C ASP A 207 -6.60 -5.60 2.01
N THR A 208 -5.54 -6.15 2.58
CA THR A 208 -4.94 -7.43 2.17
C THR A 208 -5.92 -8.60 2.33
N TRP A 209 -6.85 -8.52 3.29
CA TRP A 209 -7.77 -9.59 3.64
C TRP A 209 -9.21 -9.32 3.22
N GLY A 210 -9.48 -8.33 2.36
CA GLY A 210 -10.83 -8.06 1.83
C GLY A 210 -11.43 -9.28 1.12
N GLY A 211 -10.62 -9.96 0.30
CA GLY A 211 -11.07 -11.10 -0.50
C GLY A 211 -11.40 -12.39 0.25
N ILE A 212 -11.19 -12.45 1.58
CA ILE A 212 -11.68 -13.58 2.38
C ILE A 212 -13.15 -13.46 2.75
N LEU A 213 -13.74 -12.29 2.54
CA LEU A 213 -15.14 -12.00 2.83
C LEU A 213 -16.04 -12.38 1.65
N SER A 214 -17.28 -12.75 1.95
CA SER A 214 -18.33 -12.78 0.95
C SER A 214 -18.60 -11.36 0.44
N GLN A 215 -19.25 -11.21 -0.70
CA GLN A 215 -19.59 -9.91 -1.25
C GLN A 215 -20.38 -9.03 -0.27
N LYS A 216 -21.36 -9.61 0.43
CA LYS A 216 -22.15 -8.94 1.46
C LYS A 216 -21.30 -8.53 2.67
N ASP A 217 -20.47 -9.47 3.16
CA ASP A 217 -19.65 -9.20 4.34
C ASP A 217 -18.54 -8.18 4.03
N PHE A 218 -18.03 -8.15 2.79
CA PHE A 218 -17.08 -7.14 2.35
C PHE A 218 -17.69 -5.73 2.40
N GLU A 219 -18.91 -5.56 1.93
CA GLU A 219 -19.62 -4.28 2.03
C GLU A 219 -19.78 -3.84 3.50
N GLU A 220 -20.19 -4.77 4.35
CA GLU A 220 -20.53 -4.48 5.75
C GLU A 220 -19.29 -4.27 6.63
N PHE A 221 -18.25 -5.11 6.50
CA PHE A 221 -17.14 -5.15 7.44
C PHE A 221 -15.83 -4.55 6.90
N SER A 222 -15.69 -4.34 5.58
CA SER A 222 -14.51 -3.71 5.00
C SER A 222 -14.84 -2.41 4.29
N LEU A 223 -15.58 -2.43 3.20
CA LEU A 223 -15.85 -1.29 2.32
C LEU A 223 -16.39 -0.07 3.09
N ARG A 224 -17.40 -0.29 3.93
CA ARG A 224 -17.99 0.72 4.82
C ARG A 224 -16.93 1.44 5.66
N TYR A 225 -15.97 0.71 6.18
CA TYR A 225 -14.96 1.25 7.08
C TYR A 225 -13.79 1.92 6.33
N ILE A 226 -13.45 1.44 5.13
CA ILE A 226 -12.52 2.16 4.23
C ILE A 226 -13.13 3.51 3.84
N SER A 227 -14.42 3.55 3.46
CA SER A 227 -15.14 4.80 3.19
C SER A 227 -15.08 5.76 4.37
N LYS A 228 -15.32 5.24 5.59
CA LYS A 228 -15.24 6.04 6.81
C LYS A 228 -13.85 6.60 7.07
N VAL A 229 -12.79 5.83 6.82
CA VAL A 229 -11.41 6.32 6.90
C VAL A 229 -11.18 7.45 5.91
N ILE A 230 -11.51 7.25 4.64
CA ILE A 230 -11.26 8.23 3.58
C ILE A 230 -11.98 9.55 3.87
N SER A 231 -13.23 9.49 4.35
CA SER A 231 -14.01 10.69 4.69
C SER A 231 -13.46 11.48 5.88
N GLN A 232 -12.58 10.88 6.69
CA GLN A 232 -12.02 11.51 7.91
C GLN A 232 -10.55 11.90 7.74
N ILE A 233 -9.86 11.47 6.68
CA ILE A 233 -8.48 11.86 6.41
C ILE A 233 -8.43 13.38 6.17
N LYS A 234 -7.62 14.07 6.98
CA LYS A 234 -7.31 15.49 6.79
C LYS A 234 -6.22 15.61 5.72
N ARG A 235 -6.62 15.98 4.52
CA ARG A 235 -5.74 16.19 3.37
C ARG A 235 -6.13 17.45 2.61
N LYS A 236 -5.20 18.00 1.83
CA LYS A 236 -5.48 19.07 0.88
C LYS A 236 -5.62 18.47 -0.52
N ASP A 237 -4.51 17.99 -1.05
CA ASP A 237 -4.36 17.59 -2.44
C ASP A 237 -3.59 16.24 -2.57
N GLU A 238 -3.25 15.64 -1.42
CA GLU A 238 -2.51 14.40 -1.33
C GLU A 238 -3.42 13.23 -1.77
N PRO A 239 -3.02 12.43 -2.78
CA PRO A 239 -3.81 11.30 -3.25
C PRO A 239 -3.99 10.22 -2.18
N VAL A 240 -5.19 9.65 -2.12
CA VAL A 240 -5.51 8.45 -1.34
C VAL A 240 -5.65 7.27 -2.27
N ILE A 241 -4.89 6.21 -1.99
CA ILE A 241 -4.85 4.98 -2.75
C ILE A 241 -5.49 3.87 -1.91
N VAL A 242 -6.36 3.06 -2.50
CA VAL A 242 -6.92 1.87 -1.85
C VAL A 242 -6.47 0.62 -2.60
N PHE A 243 -5.84 -0.30 -1.88
CA PHE A 243 -5.56 -1.65 -2.35
C PHE A 243 -6.47 -2.63 -1.63
N ALA A 244 -7.33 -3.33 -2.36
CA ALA A 244 -8.19 -4.38 -1.82
C ALA A 244 -8.01 -5.68 -2.63
N LYS A 245 -7.35 -6.67 -2.01
CA LYS A 245 -6.99 -7.92 -2.69
C LYS A 245 -8.18 -8.87 -2.81
N GLY A 246 -8.38 -9.42 -4.01
CA GLY A 246 -9.37 -10.46 -4.26
C GLY A 246 -10.83 -9.97 -4.28
N VAL A 247 -11.06 -8.69 -4.50
CA VAL A 247 -12.41 -8.06 -4.48
C VAL A 247 -12.83 -7.49 -5.83
N HIS A 248 -12.41 -8.14 -6.92
CA HIS A 248 -12.69 -7.73 -8.30
C HIS A 248 -14.19 -7.56 -8.63
N TYR A 249 -15.07 -8.14 -7.85
CA TYR A 249 -16.53 -8.04 -7.97
C TYR A 249 -17.12 -6.72 -7.42
N LYS A 250 -16.30 -5.79 -6.89
CA LYS A 250 -16.72 -4.53 -6.25
C LYS A 250 -15.98 -3.29 -6.78
N MET A 251 -15.55 -3.31 -8.04
CA MET A 251 -14.76 -2.21 -8.62
C MET A 251 -15.51 -0.88 -8.63
N ASN A 252 -16.80 -0.88 -8.98
CA ASN A 252 -17.61 0.34 -9.00
C ASN A 252 -17.79 0.94 -7.61
N GLU A 253 -18.02 0.13 -6.61
CA GLU A 253 -18.16 0.55 -5.20
C GLU A 253 -16.82 1.05 -4.64
N LEU A 254 -15.70 0.39 -4.98
CA LEU A 254 -14.36 0.88 -4.62
C LEU A 254 -14.07 2.23 -5.28
N ALA A 255 -14.43 2.42 -6.54
CA ALA A 255 -14.25 3.70 -7.23
C ALA A 255 -15.13 4.83 -6.66
N ALA A 256 -16.23 4.48 -5.98
CA ALA A 256 -17.13 5.44 -5.34
C ALA A 256 -16.72 5.83 -3.91
N LEU A 257 -15.64 5.27 -3.36
CA LEU A 257 -15.18 5.53 -1.98
C LEU A 257 -14.64 6.95 -1.74
N GLY A 258 -14.34 7.70 -2.81
CA GLY A 258 -13.63 8.99 -2.72
C GLY A 258 -12.10 8.84 -2.68
N ALA A 259 -11.57 7.66 -2.96
CA ALA A 259 -10.15 7.45 -3.25
C ALA A 259 -9.79 8.00 -4.64
N ASP A 260 -8.54 8.44 -4.80
CA ASP A 260 -8.04 8.93 -6.09
C ASP A 260 -7.53 7.79 -6.97
N VAL A 261 -7.07 6.69 -6.35
CA VAL A 261 -6.46 5.55 -7.03
C VAL A 261 -6.96 4.24 -6.43
N ILE A 262 -7.33 3.30 -7.31
CA ILE A 262 -7.58 1.91 -6.93
C ILE A 262 -6.39 1.07 -7.39
N SER A 263 -5.77 0.38 -6.43
CA SER A 263 -4.65 -0.53 -6.68
C SER A 263 -5.16 -1.96 -6.82
N LEU A 264 -4.77 -2.62 -7.91
CA LEU A 264 -5.27 -3.92 -8.33
C LEU A 264 -4.28 -5.03 -8.00
N ASP A 265 -4.79 -6.19 -7.62
CA ASP A 265 -3.98 -7.40 -7.58
C ASP A 265 -3.83 -8.01 -9.00
N TRP A 266 -2.94 -9.00 -9.12
CA TRP A 266 -2.57 -9.60 -10.41
C TRP A 266 -3.64 -10.51 -11.04
N THR A 267 -4.72 -10.82 -10.31
CA THR A 267 -5.79 -11.70 -10.80
C THR A 267 -6.78 -10.97 -11.73
N MET A 268 -6.63 -9.64 -11.85
CA MET A 268 -7.49 -8.80 -12.67
C MET A 268 -6.81 -8.38 -13.99
N ASP A 269 -7.61 -8.21 -15.03
CA ASP A 269 -7.18 -7.54 -16.25
C ASP A 269 -7.34 -6.03 -16.09
N ILE A 270 -6.22 -5.30 -16.05
CA ILE A 270 -6.22 -3.86 -15.81
C ILE A 270 -6.97 -3.07 -16.90
N GLY A 271 -6.96 -3.55 -18.14
CA GLY A 271 -7.68 -2.90 -19.24
C GLY A 271 -9.19 -3.02 -19.09
N LYS A 272 -9.68 -4.19 -18.63
CA LYS A 272 -11.11 -4.36 -18.33
C LYS A 272 -11.54 -3.46 -17.17
N VAL A 273 -10.75 -3.42 -16.09
CA VAL A 273 -11.04 -2.56 -14.94
C VAL A 273 -11.00 -1.08 -15.36
N ARG A 274 -10.04 -0.69 -16.21
CA ARG A 274 -9.98 0.67 -16.74
C ARG A 274 -11.24 1.06 -17.51
N ASN A 275 -11.77 0.16 -18.35
CA ASN A 275 -13.00 0.42 -19.10
C ASN A 275 -14.21 0.59 -18.16
N GLU A 276 -14.19 -0.06 -16.99
CA GLU A 276 -15.28 0.00 -16.02
C GLU A 276 -15.22 1.25 -15.13
N ILE A 277 -14.04 1.60 -14.60
CA ILE A 277 -13.89 2.64 -13.58
C ILE A 277 -12.82 3.70 -13.88
N GLY A 278 -12.04 3.56 -14.95
CA GLY A 278 -10.88 4.42 -15.22
C GLY A 278 -11.22 5.90 -15.48
N GLU A 279 -12.47 6.22 -15.81
CA GLU A 279 -12.94 7.61 -15.90
C GLU A 279 -13.19 8.25 -14.52
N LYS A 280 -13.37 7.44 -13.48
CA LYS A 280 -13.65 7.89 -12.12
C LYS A 280 -12.36 8.05 -11.30
N VAL A 281 -11.46 7.07 -11.40
CA VAL A 281 -10.24 6.95 -10.58
C VAL A 281 -9.03 6.55 -11.41
N ALA A 282 -7.83 6.85 -10.93
CA ALA A 282 -6.61 6.26 -11.48
C ALA A 282 -6.47 4.80 -11.04
N LEU A 283 -5.69 4.01 -11.79
CA LEU A 283 -5.42 2.61 -11.48
C LEU A 283 -3.94 2.39 -11.20
N GLN A 284 -3.66 1.59 -10.18
CA GLN A 284 -2.31 1.17 -9.83
C GLN A 284 -2.19 -0.35 -9.96
N GLY A 285 -1.10 -0.82 -10.55
CA GLY A 285 -0.81 -2.26 -10.64
C GLY A 285 -0.37 -2.67 -12.03
N ASN A 286 -0.43 -3.98 -12.38
CA ASN A 286 -0.82 -5.07 -11.46
C ASN A 286 -0.08 -6.38 -11.84
N MET A 287 1.23 -6.28 -12.02
CA MET A 287 2.01 -7.45 -12.44
C MET A 287 2.07 -8.51 -11.32
N ASP A 288 1.96 -9.79 -11.68
CA ASP A 288 2.19 -10.88 -10.75
C ASP A 288 3.63 -10.81 -10.21
N PRO A 289 3.83 -10.74 -8.88
CA PRO A 289 5.17 -10.70 -8.30
C PRO A 289 6.06 -11.89 -8.69
N THR A 290 5.48 -13.04 -9.01
CA THR A 290 6.21 -14.25 -9.38
C THR A 290 6.85 -14.17 -10.78
N ILE A 291 6.42 -13.24 -11.63
CA ILE A 291 7.07 -12.96 -12.92
C ILE A 291 8.53 -12.53 -12.73
N LEU A 292 8.86 -11.95 -11.57
CA LEU A 292 10.24 -11.56 -11.26
C LEU A 292 11.21 -12.73 -11.06
N TYR A 293 10.74 -13.98 -11.05
CA TYR A 293 11.60 -15.18 -11.13
C TYR A 293 11.93 -15.60 -12.55
N ALA A 294 11.28 -15.02 -13.55
CA ALA A 294 11.48 -15.37 -14.94
C ALA A 294 12.70 -14.63 -15.54
N GLU A 295 13.09 -15.07 -16.74
CA GLU A 295 14.08 -14.38 -17.55
C GLU A 295 13.69 -12.95 -17.88
N LYS A 296 14.66 -12.06 -18.04
CA LYS A 296 14.44 -10.62 -18.28
C LYS A 296 13.54 -10.33 -19.49
N GLU A 297 13.64 -11.13 -20.54
CA GLU A 297 12.76 -11.04 -21.72
C GLU A 297 11.28 -11.29 -21.39
N ILE A 298 11.00 -12.23 -20.50
CA ILE A 298 9.64 -12.53 -20.06
C ILE A 298 9.09 -11.38 -19.21
N ILE A 299 9.92 -10.84 -18.31
CA ILE A 299 9.56 -9.65 -17.53
C ILE A 299 9.21 -8.49 -18.46
N ARG A 300 10.04 -8.22 -19.49
CA ARG A 300 9.80 -7.15 -20.47
C ARG A 300 8.51 -7.38 -21.27
N LYS A 301 8.26 -8.62 -21.69
CA LYS A 301 7.02 -9.00 -22.41
C LYS A 301 5.78 -8.73 -21.54
N GLU A 302 5.84 -9.07 -20.27
CA GLU A 302 4.72 -8.88 -19.35
C GLU A 302 4.48 -7.38 -19.05
N VAL A 303 5.54 -6.58 -18.89
CA VAL A 303 5.44 -5.12 -18.82
C VAL A 303 4.69 -4.57 -20.04
N LYS A 304 5.10 -4.96 -21.25
CA LYS A 304 4.43 -4.54 -22.49
C LYS A 304 2.96 -4.95 -22.52
N ARG A 305 2.65 -6.17 -22.08
CA ARG A 305 1.27 -6.69 -22.03
C ARG A 305 0.40 -5.81 -21.13
N ILE A 306 0.87 -5.50 -19.90
CA ILE A 306 0.13 -4.69 -18.94
C ILE A 306 -0.06 -3.26 -19.46
N LEU A 307 1.01 -2.61 -19.96
CA LEU A 307 0.93 -1.27 -20.54
C LEU A 307 -0.04 -1.22 -21.73
N SER A 308 0.00 -2.24 -22.60
CA SER A 308 -0.90 -2.34 -23.74
C SER A 308 -2.34 -2.62 -23.34
N SER A 309 -2.57 -3.44 -22.32
CA SER A 309 -3.89 -3.73 -21.75
C SER A 309 -4.50 -2.47 -21.14
N TYR A 310 -3.71 -1.71 -20.36
CA TYR A 310 -4.16 -0.41 -19.85
C TYR A 310 -4.49 0.54 -21.00
N GLY A 311 -3.67 0.56 -22.04
CA GLY A 311 -3.89 1.38 -23.22
C GLY A 311 -3.43 2.84 -23.07
N LYS A 312 -3.86 3.69 -24.03
CA LYS A 312 -3.45 5.10 -24.11
C LYS A 312 -4.13 5.96 -23.04
N GLY A 313 -3.43 6.97 -22.53
CA GLY A 313 -3.99 7.98 -21.62
C GLY A 313 -3.27 8.02 -20.26
N SER A 314 -3.73 8.90 -19.39
CA SER A 314 -3.20 9.11 -18.05
C SER A 314 -3.91 8.25 -17.00
N GLY A 315 -3.40 8.27 -15.77
CA GLY A 315 -4.04 7.59 -14.64
C GLY A 315 -3.56 6.17 -14.41
N HIS A 316 -2.42 5.76 -14.98
CA HIS A 316 -1.75 4.49 -14.69
C HIS A 316 -0.51 4.71 -13.82
N VAL A 317 -0.44 4.03 -12.69
CA VAL A 317 0.76 3.83 -11.88
C VAL A 317 1.14 2.36 -11.98
N PHE A 318 2.30 2.03 -12.54
CA PHE A 318 2.74 0.65 -12.62
C PHE A 318 3.22 0.15 -11.26
N ASN A 319 2.77 -1.02 -10.87
CA ASN A 319 3.18 -1.72 -9.66
C ASN A 319 3.03 -3.23 -9.82
N LEU A 320 3.53 -3.99 -8.86
CA LEU A 320 3.13 -5.39 -8.70
C LEU A 320 1.72 -5.46 -8.10
N GLY A 321 1.03 -6.55 -8.38
CA GLY A 321 -0.28 -6.84 -7.80
C GLY A 321 -0.24 -7.28 -6.32
N HIS A 322 0.94 -7.42 -5.74
CA HIS A 322 1.24 -7.61 -4.32
C HIS A 322 2.71 -7.30 -4.06
N GLY A 323 3.17 -7.45 -2.81
CA GLY A 323 4.57 -7.19 -2.45
C GLY A 323 5.55 -8.09 -3.18
N ILE A 324 6.72 -7.53 -3.54
CA ILE A 324 7.84 -8.30 -4.07
C ILE A 324 8.27 -9.39 -3.08
N LEU A 325 8.65 -10.54 -3.61
CA LEU A 325 9.05 -11.69 -2.81
C LEU A 325 10.51 -11.57 -2.35
N PRO A 326 10.87 -12.12 -1.18
CA PRO A 326 12.14 -11.80 -0.51
C PRO A 326 13.39 -12.41 -1.17
N ASP A 327 13.20 -13.37 -2.05
CA ASP A 327 14.25 -14.15 -2.75
C ASP A 327 14.33 -13.82 -4.24
N VAL A 328 13.63 -12.77 -4.71
CA VAL A 328 13.75 -12.24 -6.07
C VAL A 328 15.16 -11.68 -6.29
N ASP A 329 15.74 -11.92 -7.46
CA ASP A 329 16.99 -11.29 -7.87
C ASP A 329 16.81 -9.76 -7.97
N PRO A 330 17.61 -8.94 -7.24
CA PRO A 330 17.57 -7.48 -7.33
C PRO A 330 17.68 -6.94 -8.76
N GLU A 331 18.46 -7.62 -9.61
CA GLU A 331 18.62 -7.23 -11.01
C GLU A 331 17.33 -7.41 -11.83
N ASN A 332 16.46 -8.34 -11.45
CA ASN A 332 15.15 -8.49 -12.09
C ASN A 332 14.18 -7.37 -11.64
N ALA A 333 14.25 -6.94 -10.39
CA ALA A 333 13.49 -5.78 -9.92
C ALA A 333 13.94 -4.47 -10.61
N LYS A 334 15.25 -4.31 -10.80
CA LYS A 334 15.83 -3.17 -11.51
C LYS A 334 15.46 -3.19 -13.00
N ALA A 335 15.54 -4.37 -13.62
CA ALA A 335 15.11 -4.57 -15.01
C ALA A 335 13.63 -4.24 -15.21
N LEU A 336 12.75 -4.67 -14.29
CA LEU A 336 11.33 -4.29 -14.30
C LEU A 336 11.15 -2.77 -14.37
N VAL A 337 11.77 -2.03 -13.43
CA VAL A 337 11.66 -0.56 -13.38
C VAL A 337 12.16 0.08 -14.67
N GLN A 338 13.30 -0.39 -15.19
CA GLN A 338 13.86 0.09 -16.44
C GLN A 338 12.89 -0.17 -17.61
N TYR A 339 12.36 -1.39 -17.73
CA TYR A 339 11.45 -1.75 -18.82
C TYR A 339 10.14 -0.95 -18.78
N VAL A 340 9.58 -0.73 -17.60
CA VAL A 340 8.40 0.13 -17.49
C VAL A 340 8.71 1.54 -18.01
N LYS A 341 9.87 2.11 -17.64
CA LYS A 341 10.28 3.44 -18.10
C LYS A 341 10.51 3.53 -19.60
N GLU A 342 11.16 2.52 -20.19
CA GLU A 342 11.45 2.47 -21.62
C GLU A 342 10.18 2.27 -22.45
N GLU A 343 9.43 1.22 -22.15
CA GLU A 343 8.26 0.81 -22.94
C GLU A 343 7.15 1.84 -22.84
N SER A 344 6.91 2.43 -21.67
CA SER A 344 5.88 3.44 -21.52
C SER A 344 6.20 4.76 -22.26
N ARG A 345 7.47 5.18 -22.36
CA ARG A 345 7.87 6.34 -23.17
C ARG A 345 7.51 6.15 -24.63
N GLN A 346 7.87 4.99 -25.20
CA GLN A 346 7.53 4.67 -26.60
C GLN A 346 6.00 4.67 -26.83
N PHE A 347 5.27 4.23 -25.83
CA PHE A 347 3.81 4.18 -25.88
C PHE A 347 3.19 5.58 -25.89
N HIS A 348 3.72 6.52 -25.08
CA HIS A 348 3.26 7.91 -25.02
C HIS A 348 3.72 8.73 -26.24
N GLN A 349 4.92 8.52 -26.80
CA GLN A 349 5.42 9.23 -27.98
C GLN A 349 4.62 8.92 -29.25
N ARG A 350 4.24 7.66 -29.49
CA ARG A 350 3.38 7.28 -30.64
C ARG A 350 2.00 7.95 -30.62
N VAL A 351 1.55 8.41 -29.45
CA VAL A 351 0.27 9.13 -29.31
C VAL A 351 0.38 10.55 -29.86
N THR A 352 1.49 11.24 -29.62
CA THR A 352 1.70 12.62 -30.06
C THR A 352 1.85 12.74 -31.58
N GLU A 353 2.38 11.71 -32.25
CA GLU A 353 2.50 11.65 -33.70
C GLU A 353 1.17 11.38 -34.40
N THR A 354 0.33 10.50 -33.83
CA THR A 354 -0.98 10.15 -34.43
C THR A 354 -2.02 11.27 -34.26
N GLN A 355 -1.84 12.21 -33.33
CA GLN A 355 -2.70 13.36 -33.12
C GLN A 355 -2.31 14.58 -33.97
N ARG A 356 -1.19 14.52 -34.70
CA ARG A 356 -0.69 15.58 -35.58
C ARG A 356 -1.01 15.34 -37.08
N ILE A 357 -1.67 14.24 -37.41
CA ILE A 357 -2.21 13.90 -38.71
C ILE A 357 -3.74 14.05 -38.65
#